data_d602cc5da93ddcb1d42755b611473d49
#
_entry.id   d602cc5da93ddcb1d42755b611473d49
#
_cell.length_a   1.000
_cell.length_b   1.000
_cell.length_c   1.000
_cell.angle_alpha   90.00
_cell.angle_beta   90.00
_cell.angle_gamma   90.00
#
_symmetry.space_group_name_H-M   'P 1'
#
loop_
_entity.id
_entity.type
_entity.pdbx_description
1 polymer ?
#
loop_
_entity_poly.entity_id
_entity_poly.type
_entity_poly.pdbx_seq_one_letter_code
_entity_poly.pdbx_strand_id
1 'polypeptide(L)'
;NFKFPHFGKVVINSDVEIASGCTIDRGSIDDTVIGKNTYIDNQVHIAHNVKIGEDCMIAGQVGFAGSSVIGNNVSIGGQAGISGHLKIGNNVKIGGGSGVVKDIEDNQVVMGYPAVPLKEFLKNSKK
;
A
#
# COMPACT_ATOMS: atom_id res chain seq x y z
N ASN A 1 -14.03 27.32 -16.81
CA ASN A 1 -13.25 26.22 -16.28
C ASN A 1 -13.97 25.55 -15.12
N PHE A 2 -14.54 24.40 -15.39
CA PHE A 2 -15.20 23.61 -14.35
C PHE A 2 -14.15 22.83 -13.58
N LYS A 3 -14.12 23.01 -12.25
CA LYS A 3 -13.25 22.24 -11.37
C LYS A 3 -14.11 21.26 -10.59
N PHE A 4 -13.71 20.00 -10.61
CA PHE A 4 -14.35 18.98 -9.79
C PHE A 4 -14.06 19.27 -8.31
N PRO A 5 -15.08 19.45 -7.46
CA PRO A 5 -14.85 19.71 -6.04
C PRO A 5 -14.33 18.46 -5.33
N HIS A 6 -13.27 18.61 -4.55
CA HIS A 6 -12.70 17.55 -3.74
C HIS A 6 -13.14 17.72 -2.29
N PHE A 7 -14.04 16.88 -1.82
CA PHE A 7 -14.52 16.89 -0.44
C PHE A 7 -13.67 16.03 0.48
N GLY A 8 -12.90 15.10 -0.09
CA GLY A 8 -12.06 14.21 0.67
C GLY A 8 -10.85 14.89 1.27
N LYS A 9 -10.30 14.31 2.30
CA LYS A 9 -9.14 14.78 3.05
C LYS A 9 -8.18 13.62 3.32
N VAL A 10 -7.09 13.89 4.00
CA VAL A 10 -6.19 12.87 4.54
C VAL A 10 -6.51 12.71 6.02
N VAL A 11 -6.78 11.48 6.45
CA VAL A 11 -7.01 11.14 7.85
C VAL A 11 -5.87 10.25 8.33
N ILE A 12 -5.10 10.75 9.29
CA ILE A 12 -3.99 10.01 9.89
C ILE A 12 -4.38 9.73 11.33
N ASN A 13 -4.54 8.45 11.65
CA ASN A 13 -4.96 8.03 12.97
C ASN A 13 -3.80 8.06 13.98
N SER A 14 -4.08 7.69 15.23
CA SER A 14 -3.10 7.80 16.31
C SER A 14 -1.90 6.86 16.12
N ASP A 15 -0.75 7.29 16.63
CA ASP A 15 0.49 6.50 16.65
C ASP A 15 1.01 6.11 15.28
N VAL A 16 0.68 6.90 14.25
CA VAL A 16 1.25 6.72 12.91
C VAL A 16 2.58 7.48 12.84
N GLU A 17 3.59 6.82 12.30
CA GLU A 17 4.88 7.45 12.00
C GLU A 17 5.08 7.52 10.50
N ILE A 18 5.43 8.71 10.03
CA ILE A 18 5.68 8.97 8.60
C ILE A 18 7.03 9.62 8.47
N ALA A 19 7.95 8.94 7.80
CA ALA A 19 9.31 9.42 7.62
C ALA A 19 9.41 10.44 6.46
N SER A 20 10.62 10.83 6.14
CA SER A 20 10.89 11.96 5.24
C SER A 20 10.52 11.70 3.78
N GLY A 21 10.10 12.73 3.09
CA GLY A 21 9.89 12.69 1.64
C GLY A 21 8.65 11.95 1.20
N CYS A 22 7.75 11.60 2.12
CA CYS A 22 6.48 10.97 1.75
C CYS A 22 5.53 11.98 1.13
N THR A 23 4.74 11.51 0.17
CA THR A 23 3.68 12.29 -0.45
C THR A 23 2.36 11.57 -0.26
N ILE A 24 1.38 12.26 0.27
CA ILE A 24 0.06 11.69 0.55
C ILE A 24 -0.99 12.59 -0.07
N ASP A 25 -1.68 12.06 -1.06
CA ASP A 25 -2.72 12.81 -1.76
C ASP A 25 -4.04 12.74 -0.99
N ARG A 26 -4.75 13.85 -0.96
CA ARG A 26 -6.09 13.90 -0.36
C ARG A 26 -7.06 13.03 -1.14
N GLY A 27 -8.12 12.61 -0.48
CA GLY A 27 -9.21 11.94 -1.16
C GLY A 27 -9.98 12.86 -2.09
N SER A 28 -10.69 12.26 -3.04
CA SER A 28 -11.58 12.97 -3.96
C SER A 28 -12.93 13.26 -3.28
N ILE A 29 -13.81 12.29 -3.25
CA ILE A 29 -15.10 12.38 -2.55
C ILE A 29 -14.97 11.76 -1.16
N ASP A 30 -14.27 10.65 -1.06
CA ASP A 30 -13.96 9.96 0.18
C ASP A 30 -12.52 10.26 0.61
N ASP A 31 -12.13 9.88 1.80
CA ASP A 31 -10.84 10.23 2.40
C ASP A 31 -9.72 9.27 2.00
N THR A 32 -8.49 9.76 2.03
CA THR A 32 -7.29 8.93 2.12
C THR A 32 -7.02 8.70 3.60
N VAL A 33 -6.88 7.43 4.00
CA VAL A 33 -6.82 7.07 5.44
C VAL A 33 -5.60 6.22 5.74
N ILE A 34 -4.90 6.56 6.83
CA ILE A 34 -3.83 5.74 7.38
C ILE A 34 -4.24 5.29 8.78
N GLY A 35 -4.34 3.98 8.95
CA GLY A 35 -4.79 3.37 10.18
C GLY A 35 -3.77 3.49 11.32
N LYS A 36 -4.28 3.34 12.53
CA LYS A 36 -3.54 3.48 13.78
C LYS A 36 -2.28 2.60 13.80
N ASN A 37 -1.21 3.13 14.39
CA ASN A 37 0.03 2.40 14.67
C ASN A 37 0.75 1.89 13.40
N THR A 38 0.52 2.52 12.26
CA THR A 38 1.19 2.19 11.01
C THR A 38 2.48 2.99 10.87
N TYR A 39 3.56 2.34 10.42
CA TYR A 39 4.84 2.98 10.15
C TYR A 39 5.05 3.09 8.64
N ILE A 40 5.39 4.28 8.19
CA ILE A 40 5.66 4.56 6.77
C ILE A 40 7.05 5.16 6.66
N ASP A 41 7.95 4.45 5.99
CA ASP A 41 9.34 4.84 5.82
C ASP A 41 9.50 5.93 4.76
N ASN A 42 10.73 6.25 4.41
CA ASN A 42 11.07 7.39 3.56
C ASN A 42 10.54 7.25 2.13
N GLN A 43 10.13 8.36 1.55
CA GLN A 43 9.81 8.48 0.12
C GLN A 43 8.69 7.54 -0.35
N VAL A 44 7.71 7.27 0.51
CA VAL A 44 6.51 6.51 0.13
C VAL A 44 5.51 7.46 -0.53
N HIS A 45 4.90 7.02 -1.61
CA HIS A 45 3.80 7.75 -2.24
C HIS A 45 2.47 7.04 -1.99
N ILE A 46 1.51 7.80 -1.46
CA ILE A 46 0.15 7.32 -1.21
C ILE A 46 -0.81 8.19 -2.03
N ALA A 47 -1.37 7.61 -3.08
CA ALA A 47 -2.26 8.32 -3.97
C ALA A 47 -3.66 8.54 -3.34
N HIS A 48 -4.52 9.23 -4.06
CA HIS A 48 -5.84 9.59 -3.58
C HIS A 48 -6.69 8.37 -3.20
N ASN A 49 -7.47 8.51 -2.16
CA ASN A 49 -8.45 7.50 -1.70
C ASN A 49 -7.86 6.15 -1.27
N VAL A 50 -6.57 6.05 -1.06
CA VAL A 50 -5.94 4.85 -0.51
C VAL A 50 -6.35 4.70 0.94
N LYS A 51 -6.70 3.47 1.35
CA LYS A 51 -7.00 3.12 2.74
C LYS A 51 -5.93 2.15 3.23
N ILE A 52 -5.14 2.56 4.21
CA ILE A 52 -4.15 1.69 4.85
C ILE A 52 -4.67 1.35 6.24
N GLY A 53 -4.70 0.07 6.57
CA GLY A 53 -5.19 -0.42 7.84
C GLY A 53 -4.26 -0.12 9.00
N GLU A 54 -4.53 -0.79 10.13
CA GLU A 54 -3.76 -0.65 11.36
C GLU A 54 -2.54 -1.56 11.39
N ASP A 55 -1.53 -1.19 12.17
CA ASP A 55 -0.34 -2.02 12.44
C ASP A 55 0.43 -2.43 11.19
N CYS A 56 0.40 -1.61 10.16
CA CYS A 56 1.13 -1.86 8.92
C CYS A 56 2.57 -1.34 8.99
N MET A 57 3.45 -1.99 8.24
CA MET A 57 4.83 -1.55 8.09
C MET A 57 5.14 -1.39 6.61
N ILE A 58 5.36 -0.16 6.18
CA ILE A 58 5.58 0.19 4.78
C ILE A 58 7.02 0.66 4.64
N ALA A 59 7.84 -0.10 3.94
CA ALA A 59 9.25 0.24 3.73
C ALA A 59 9.43 1.40 2.73
N GLY A 60 10.66 1.86 2.58
CA GLY A 60 10.95 3.03 1.75
C GLY A 60 10.62 2.86 0.28
N GLN A 61 10.22 3.95 -0.35
CA GLN A 61 9.95 4.04 -1.79
C GLN A 61 8.82 3.14 -2.29
N VAL A 62 7.93 2.68 -1.40
CA VAL A 62 6.71 1.97 -1.81
C VAL A 62 5.73 2.98 -2.41
N GLY A 63 5.03 2.57 -3.46
CA GLY A 63 3.99 3.38 -4.09
C GLY A 63 2.63 2.71 -4.06
N PHE A 64 1.60 3.46 -3.69
CA PHE A 64 0.21 3.01 -3.75
C PHE A 64 -0.54 3.84 -4.78
N ALA A 65 -1.05 3.20 -5.82
CA ALA A 65 -1.93 3.87 -6.76
C ALA A 65 -3.33 4.06 -6.17
N GLY A 66 -4.09 4.96 -6.76
CA GLY A 66 -5.36 5.43 -6.18
C GLY A 66 -6.37 4.37 -5.86
N SER A 67 -7.09 4.58 -4.77
CA SER A 67 -8.22 3.75 -4.32
C SER A 67 -7.88 2.30 -3.95
N SER A 68 -6.61 1.98 -3.74
CA SER A 68 -6.24 0.67 -3.21
C SER A 68 -6.57 0.61 -1.72
N VAL A 69 -6.96 -0.58 -1.25
CA VAL A 69 -7.34 -0.84 0.15
C VAL A 69 -6.40 -1.87 0.72
N ILE A 70 -5.70 -1.50 1.79
CA ILE A 70 -4.71 -2.34 2.46
C ILE A 70 -5.27 -2.73 3.82
N GLY A 71 -5.30 -4.02 4.11
CA GLY A 71 -5.80 -4.53 5.38
C GLY A 71 -4.89 -4.21 6.56
N ASN A 72 -5.14 -4.89 7.67
CA ASN A 72 -4.38 -4.70 8.91
C ASN A 72 -3.16 -5.62 8.93
N ASN A 73 -2.11 -5.20 9.66
CA ASN A 73 -0.91 -6.00 9.87
C ASN A 73 -0.25 -6.44 8.56
N VAL A 74 -0.17 -5.53 7.60
CA VAL A 74 0.47 -5.77 6.29
C VAL A 74 1.88 -5.22 6.33
N SER A 75 2.84 -6.01 5.84
CA SER A 75 4.24 -5.59 5.69
C SER A 75 4.59 -5.53 4.21
N ILE A 76 5.13 -4.40 3.79
CA ILE A 76 5.48 -4.18 2.38
C ILE A 76 6.94 -3.81 2.28
N GLY A 77 7.70 -4.62 1.54
CA GLY A 77 9.13 -4.41 1.33
C GLY A 77 9.42 -3.20 0.45
N GLY A 78 10.65 -2.67 0.57
CA GLY A 78 11.05 -1.46 -0.14
C GLY A 78 10.87 -1.54 -1.64
N GLN A 79 10.51 -0.42 -2.25
CA GLN A 79 10.34 -0.25 -3.70
C GLN A 79 9.23 -1.11 -4.33
N ALA A 80 8.34 -1.70 -3.52
CA ALA A 80 7.16 -2.38 -4.05
C ALA A 80 6.14 -1.38 -4.58
N GLY A 81 5.37 -1.79 -5.57
CA GLY A 81 4.29 -0.97 -6.14
C GLY A 81 2.96 -1.69 -6.08
N ILE A 82 1.92 -0.98 -5.69
CA ILE A 82 0.56 -1.51 -5.58
C ILE A 82 -0.32 -0.80 -6.61
N SER A 83 -0.90 -1.55 -7.55
CA SER A 83 -1.78 -0.98 -8.56
C SER A 83 -3.08 -0.44 -7.96
N GLY A 84 -3.76 0.42 -8.70
CA GLY A 84 -5.00 1.06 -8.25
C GLY A 84 -6.16 0.10 -8.12
N HIS A 85 -7.09 0.46 -7.24
CA HIS A 85 -8.35 -0.26 -7.01
C HIS A 85 -8.19 -1.72 -6.56
N LEU A 86 -7.05 -2.07 -5.99
CA LEU A 86 -6.81 -3.40 -5.46
C LEU A 86 -7.23 -3.49 -4.00
N LYS A 87 -7.53 -4.71 -3.57
CA LYS A 87 -7.79 -5.04 -2.18
C LYS A 87 -6.72 -6.03 -1.69
N ILE A 88 -5.97 -5.60 -0.70
CA ILE A 88 -4.93 -6.42 -0.05
C ILE A 88 -5.47 -6.83 1.31
N GLY A 89 -5.49 -8.13 1.58
CA GLY A 89 -6.05 -8.68 2.80
C GLY A 89 -5.21 -8.38 4.04
N ASN A 90 -5.64 -8.96 5.17
CA ASN A 90 -4.94 -8.81 6.45
C ASN A 90 -3.75 -9.77 6.53
N ASN A 91 -2.74 -9.42 7.32
CA ASN A 91 -1.57 -10.27 7.59
C ASN A 91 -0.82 -10.67 6.32
N VAL A 92 -0.81 -9.81 5.31
CA VAL A 92 -0.13 -10.04 4.04
C VAL A 92 1.29 -9.51 4.13
N LYS A 93 2.23 -10.25 3.53
CA LYS A 93 3.62 -9.81 3.38
C LYS A 93 3.96 -9.70 1.90
N ILE A 94 4.46 -8.55 1.52
CA ILE A 94 4.83 -8.26 0.12
C ILE A 94 6.33 -8.01 0.08
N GLY A 95 7.05 -8.81 -0.70
CA GLY A 95 8.51 -8.71 -0.82
C GLY A 95 8.95 -7.42 -1.51
N GLY A 96 10.18 -6.99 -1.23
CA GLY A 96 10.76 -5.80 -1.83
C GLY A 96 10.81 -5.88 -3.35
N GLY A 97 10.59 -4.77 -4.02
CA GLY A 97 10.60 -4.67 -5.48
C GLY A 97 9.43 -5.35 -6.16
N SER A 98 8.44 -5.82 -5.41
CA SER A 98 7.28 -6.51 -5.99
C SER A 98 6.34 -5.55 -6.69
N GLY A 99 5.72 -6.02 -7.79
CA GLY A 99 4.64 -5.31 -8.47
C GLY A 99 3.33 -6.03 -8.29
N VAL A 100 2.45 -5.50 -7.45
CA VAL A 100 1.15 -6.10 -7.14
C VAL A 100 0.12 -5.57 -8.13
N VAL A 101 -0.43 -6.46 -8.94
CA VAL A 101 -1.36 -6.09 -10.01
C VAL A 101 -2.75 -6.72 -9.85
N LYS A 102 -2.97 -7.50 -8.80
CA LYS A 102 -4.27 -8.10 -8.48
C LYS A 102 -4.45 -8.22 -6.98
N ASP A 103 -5.68 -8.43 -6.55
CA ASP A 103 -6.04 -8.58 -5.14
C ASP A 103 -5.23 -9.70 -4.48
N ILE A 104 -4.96 -9.54 -3.19
CA ILE A 104 -4.24 -10.54 -2.38
C ILE A 104 -5.13 -10.90 -1.20
N GLU A 105 -5.37 -12.21 -1.02
CA GLU A 105 -6.15 -12.72 0.10
C GLU A 105 -5.38 -12.62 1.41
N ASP A 106 -6.09 -12.78 2.53
CA ASP A 106 -5.50 -12.74 3.87
C ASP A 106 -4.38 -13.79 4.01
N ASN A 107 -3.39 -13.46 4.81
CA ASN A 107 -2.30 -14.35 5.23
C ASN A 107 -1.37 -14.82 4.10
N GLN A 108 -1.38 -14.16 2.96
CA GLN A 108 -0.51 -14.50 1.84
C GLN A 108 0.86 -13.84 1.97
N VAL A 109 1.88 -14.51 1.44
CA VAL A 109 3.22 -13.96 1.21
C VAL A 109 3.46 -13.95 -0.28
N VAL A 110 3.71 -12.78 -0.85
CA VAL A 110 3.88 -12.61 -2.31
C VAL A 110 5.21 -11.95 -2.65
N MET A 111 5.69 -12.20 -3.86
CA MET A 111 6.97 -11.69 -4.36
C MET A 111 6.94 -11.60 -5.88
N GLY A 112 7.68 -10.68 -6.44
CA GLY A 112 7.93 -10.59 -7.87
C GLY A 112 7.07 -9.57 -8.60
N TYR A 113 7.27 -9.50 -9.90
CA TYR A 113 6.47 -8.67 -10.80
C TYR A 113 6.04 -9.51 -12.01
N PRO A 114 4.75 -9.82 -12.20
CA PRO A 114 3.68 -9.59 -11.22
C PRO A 114 3.91 -10.38 -9.94
N ALA A 115 3.46 -9.84 -8.82
CA ALA A 115 3.62 -10.51 -7.52
C ALA A 115 2.82 -11.80 -7.50
N VAL A 116 3.49 -12.88 -7.14
CA VAL A 116 2.92 -14.23 -7.03
C VAL A 116 3.28 -14.81 -5.68
N PRO A 117 2.59 -15.87 -5.22
CA PRO A 117 2.98 -16.54 -3.98
C PRO A 117 4.46 -16.91 -3.98
N LEU A 118 5.11 -16.79 -2.83
CA LEU A 118 6.55 -16.98 -2.72
C LEU A 118 7.02 -18.32 -3.27
N LYS A 119 6.27 -19.39 -3.03
CA LYS A 119 6.61 -20.72 -3.55
C LYS A 119 6.69 -20.75 -5.08
N GLU A 120 5.73 -20.09 -5.72
CA GLU A 120 5.69 -20.00 -7.18
C GLU A 120 6.85 -19.19 -7.70
N PHE A 121 7.15 -18.04 -7.07
CA PHE A 121 8.29 -17.21 -7.43
C PHE A 121 9.61 -17.97 -7.35
N LEU A 122 9.84 -18.69 -6.25
CA LEU A 122 11.07 -19.48 -6.05
C LEU A 122 11.19 -20.61 -7.07
N LYS A 123 10.09 -21.25 -7.42
CA LYS A 123 10.07 -22.29 -8.45
C LYS A 123 10.46 -21.72 -9.81
N ASN A 124 9.94 -20.54 -10.18
CA ASN A 124 10.22 -19.92 -11.46
C ASN A 124 11.66 -19.42 -11.56
N SER A 125 12.25 -18.96 -10.48
CA SER A 125 13.62 -18.44 -10.47
C SER A 125 14.70 -19.51 -10.53
N LYS A 126 14.34 -20.78 -10.41
CA LYS A 126 15.28 -21.93 -10.53
C LYS A 126 15.49 -22.43 -11.94
N LYS A 127 14.88 -21.79 -12.90
CA LYS A 127 15.06 -22.17 -14.32
C LYS A 127 16.37 -21.68 -14.86
#